data_2c2962fba142be8a1a38d9c08352290f
#
_entry.id   2c2962fba142be8a1a38d9c08352290f
#
_cell.length_a   1.000
_cell.length_b   1.000
_cell.length_c   1.000
_cell.angle_alpha   90.00
_cell.angle_beta   90.00
_cell.angle_gamma   90.00
#
_symmetry.space_group_name_H-M   'P 1'
#
loop_
_entity.id
_entity.type
_entity.pdbx_description
1 polymer ?
#
loop_
_entity_poly.entity_id
_entity_poly.type
_entity_poly.pdbx_seq_one_letter_code
_entity_poly.pdbx_strand_id
1 'polypeptide(L)'
;MVQIVHHNVINKNPKDTYSHTIIDSSSGCENLIQSILYLKNKSIILNKSTKSQKIGYVLNGEISLTIKNNISSKELILGKGFAFLIPEKIECEVANIDFDHSTLLMIKSPQTESHKLKKAKVEKQSEILPHVDKNKQTNLPAGEDRYFKLLIDPEYGSKYVTQFLGFIKKIKAPFHEHTYEEVIFIIKGEGIIHYGEKQEKIKEGTSIYLPPGTMHRLENKHDTNELELLGVFCPAGSPADKNER
;
A
#
# COMPACT_ATOMS: atom_id res chain seq x y z
N MET A 1 12.46 -15.19 0.66
CA MET A 1 13.69 -14.36 0.47
C MET A 1 13.26 -12.93 0.29
N VAL A 2 13.99 -11.95 0.87
CA VAL A 2 13.73 -10.52 0.64
C VAL A 2 13.88 -10.20 -0.85
N GLN A 3 12.95 -9.42 -1.40
CA GLN A 3 12.99 -8.92 -2.78
C GLN A 3 12.98 -7.40 -2.77
N ILE A 4 13.86 -6.80 -3.55
CA ILE A 4 13.94 -5.34 -3.69
C ILE A 4 13.88 -5.02 -5.19
N VAL A 5 12.92 -4.20 -5.57
CA VAL A 5 12.66 -3.85 -6.97
C VAL A 5 12.60 -2.33 -7.11
N HIS A 6 13.42 -1.78 -7.98
CA HIS A 6 13.47 -0.34 -8.24
C HIS A 6 12.63 0.02 -9.47
N HIS A 7 11.73 0.97 -9.31
CA HIS A 7 10.87 1.48 -10.37
C HIS A 7 11.04 2.97 -10.55
N ASN A 8 11.07 3.42 -11.77
CA ASN A 8 10.93 4.83 -12.09
C ASN A 8 9.43 5.16 -12.28
N VAL A 9 8.72 5.32 -11.16
CA VAL A 9 7.26 5.48 -11.14
C VAL A 9 6.84 6.90 -11.48
N ILE A 10 7.57 7.89 -10.97
CA ILE A 10 7.12 9.29 -10.93
C ILE A 10 7.43 10.03 -12.23
N ASN A 11 8.47 9.60 -12.95
CA ASN A 11 8.88 10.23 -14.22
C ASN A 11 8.36 9.50 -15.47
N LYS A 12 7.45 8.53 -15.31
CA LYS A 12 6.80 7.90 -16.46
C LYS A 12 5.64 8.74 -16.93
N ASN A 13 5.68 9.16 -18.18
CA ASN A 13 4.51 9.65 -18.87
C ASN A 13 3.89 8.49 -19.68
N PRO A 14 2.89 7.78 -19.12
CA PRO A 14 2.31 6.64 -19.77
C PRO A 14 1.56 7.09 -21.04
N LYS A 15 1.70 6.33 -22.12
CA LYS A 15 0.92 6.56 -23.35
C LYS A 15 -0.51 6.06 -23.21
N ASP A 16 -0.70 5.01 -22.40
CA ASP A 16 -1.99 4.33 -22.19
C ASP A 16 -2.21 3.97 -20.71
N THR A 17 -3.43 3.57 -20.39
CA THR A 17 -3.78 2.95 -19.11
C THR A 17 -3.28 1.52 -19.06
N TYR A 18 -2.45 1.19 -18.07
CA TYR A 18 -1.94 -0.17 -17.83
C TYR A 18 -1.58 -0.41 -16.36
N SER A 19 -1.54 -1.69 -15.98
CA SER A 19 -1.07 -2.12 -14.66
C SER A 19 0.23 -2.91 -14.80
N HIS A 20 1.16 -2.70 -13.86
CA HIS A 20 2.42 -3.41 -13.76
C HIS A 20 2.54 -4.06 -12.39
N THR A 21 2.56 -5.40 -12.33
CA THR A 21 2.80 -6.14 -11.10
C THR A 21 4.28 -6.06 -10.71
N ILE A 22 4.54 -5.78 -9.44
CA ILE A 22 5.88 -5.60 -8.90
C ILE A 22 6.25 -6.76 -7.99
N ILE A 23 5.36 -7.13 -7.07
CA ILE A 23 5.55 -8.19 -6.09
C ILE A 23 4.31 -9.08 -6.13
N ASP A 24 4.54 -10.39 -6.24
CA ASP A 24 3.53 -11.44 -6.20
C ASP A 24 4.16 -12.78 -5.76
N SER A 25 3.50 -13.89 -6.04
CA SER A 25 4.00 -15.23 -5.72
C SER A 25 5.34 -15.58 -6.38
N SER A 26 5.68 -14.99 -7.51
CA SER A 26 7.00 -15.17 -8.15
C SER A 26 8.13 -14.54 -7.34
N SER A 27 7.82 -13.54 -6.52
CA SER A 27 8.72 -12.93 -5.55
C SER A 27 8.76 -13.68 -4.21
N GLY A 28 8.00 -14.75 -4.06
CA GLY A 28 7.82 -15.51 -2.82
C GLY A 28 6.80 -14.90 -1.85
N CYS A 29 6.08 -13.86 -2.26
CA CYS A 29 4.99 -13.28 -1.48
C CYS A 29 3.75 -14.17 -1.60
N GLU A 30 3.16 -14.61 -0.48
CA GLU A 30 2.09 -15.61 -0.51
C GLU A 30 0.69 -14.96 -0.57
N ASN A 31 0.49 -13.85 0.11
CA ASN A 31 -0.84 -13.30 0.35
C ASN A 31 -1.12 -11.98 -0.36
N LEU A 32 -0.07 -11.26 -0.78
CA LEU A 32 -0.17 -9.92 -1.34
C LEU A 32 0.27 -9.89 -2.80
N ILE A 33 -0.46 -9.14 -3.63
CA ILE A 33 0.04 -8.68 -4.93
C ILE A 33 0.17 -7.16 -4.85
N GLN A 34 1.38 -6.65 -5.08
CA GLN A 34 1.62 -5.21 -5.23
C GLN A 34 1.79 -4.87 -6.71
N SER A 35 1.09 -3.85 -7.16
CA SER A 35 1.17 -3.36 -8.54
C SER A 35 1.06 -1.84 -8.61
N ILE A 36 1.60 -1.26 -9.68
CA ILE A 36 1.37 0.13 -10.04
C ILE A 36 0.37 0.15 -11.18
N LEU A 37 -0.65 0.99 -11.02
CA LEU A 37 -1.66 1.25 -12.01
C LEU A 37 -1.49 2.68 -12.54
N TYR A 38 -1.24 2.79 -13.84
CA TYR A 38 -1.21 4.05 -14.56
C TYR A 38 -2.54 4.23 -15.28
N LEU A 39 -3.24 5.32 -14.99
CA LEU A 39 -4.50 5.71 -15.60
C LEU A 39 -4.28 6.95 -16.47
N LYS A 40 -4.58 6.84 -17.76
CA LYS A 40 -4.48 7.97 -18.72
C LYS A 40 -5.87 8.33 -19.26
N ASN A 41 -6.29 7.69 -20.31
CA ASN A 41 -7.46 8.08 -21.09
C ASN A 41 -8.64 7.10 -20.98
N LYS A 42 -8.48 6.02 -20.23
CA LYS A 42 -9.50 4.96 -20.11
C LYS A 42 -9.79 4.68 -18.64
N SER A 43 -11.06 4.50 -18.34
CA SER A 43 -11.47 3.87 -17.11
C SER A 43 -11.19 2.37 -17.15
N ILE A 44 -10.97 1.78 -16.00
CA ILE A 44 -10.89 0.33 -15.85
C ILE A 44 -11.82 -0.14 -14.73
N ILE A 45 -12.29 -1.38 -14.85
CA ILE A 45 -13.08 -2.02 -13.81
C ILE A 45 -12.15 -2.77 -12.88
N LEU A 46 -12.18 -2.41 -11.60
CA LEU A 46 -11.48 -3.10 -10.54
C LEU A 46 -12.38 -4.10 -9.84
N ASN A 47 -11.76 -5.18 -9.38
CA ASN A 47 -12.39 -6.18 -8.50
C ASN A 47 -13.65 -6.87 -9.05
N LYS A 48 -13.67 -7.12 -10.35
CA LYS A 48 -14.79 -7.83 -11.00
C LYS A 48 -15.00 -9.21 -10.34
N SER A 49 -16.09 -9.35 -9.58
CA SER A 49 -16.57 -10.60 -8.96
C SER A 49 -15.50 -11.44 -8.23
N THR A 50 -14.55 -10.82 -7.53
CA THR A 50 -13.49 -11.55 -6.81
C THR A 50 -13.76 -11.71 -5.33
N LYS A 51 -13.21 -12.76 -4.72
CA LYS A 51 -13.17 -12.96 -3.26
C LYS A 51 -12.00 -12.23 -2.59
N SER A 52 -11.25 -11.45 -3.37
CA SER A 52 -10.16 -10.62 -2.88
C SER A 52 -10.65 -9.20 -2.67
N GLN A 53 -10.10 -8.51 -1.69
CA GLN A 53 -10.21 -7.07 -1.58
C GLN A 53 -9.02 -6.40 -2.28
N LYS A 54 -9.21 -5.15 -2.70
CA LYS A 54 -8.13 -4.31 -3.23
C LYS A 54 -8.02 -3.04 -2.40
N ILE A 55 -6.79 -2.63 -2.16
CA ILE A 55 -6.48 -1.36 -1.50
C ILE A 55 -5.65 -0.54 -2.48
N GLY A 56 -6.01 0.73 -2.63
CA GLY A 56 -5.29 1.67 -3.47
C GLY A 56 -4.74 2.84 -2.66
N TYR A 57 -3.67 3.42 -3.17
CA TYR A 57 -3.13 4.69 -2.70
C TYR A 57 -2.79 5.57 -3.91
N VAL A 58 -3.29 6.80 -3.93
CA VAL A 58 -3.05 7.74 -5.04
C VAL A 58 -1.67 8.38 -4.85
N LEU A 59 -0.70 7.94 -5.67
CA LEU A 59 0.67 8.46 -5.67
C LEU A 59 0.75 9.80 -6.39
N ASN A 60 0.00 9.95 -7.48
CA ASN A 60 -0.04 11.16 -8.30
C ASN A 60 -1.38 11.29 -9.02
N GLY A 61 -1.80 12.52 -9.29
CA GLY A 61 -3.03 12.85 -10.02
C GLY A 61 -4.29 12.79 -9.16
N GLU A 62 -5.41 12.75 -9.84
CA GLU A 62 -6.75 12.68 -9.27
C GLU A 62 -7.60 11.66 -10.03
N ILE A 63 -8.39 10.88 -9.30
CA ILE A 63 -9.20 9.80 -9.86
C ILE A 63 -10.66 9.92 -9.43
N SER A 64 -11.57 9.40 -10.25
CA SER A 64 -12.91 9.04 -9.82
C SER A 64 -13.01 7.54 -9.59
N LEU A 65 -13.69 7.16 -8.51
CA LEU A 65 -14.11 5.79 -8.19
C LEU A 65 -15.62 5.72 -8.27
N THR A 66 -16.16 4.91 -9.16
CA THR A 66 -17.61 4.78 -9.37
C THR A 66 -18.06 3.36 -9.10
N ILE A 67 -19.00 3.20 -8.16
CA ILE A 67 -19.78 1.97 -7.98
C ILE A 67 -21.10 2.14 -8.72
N LYS A 68 -21.41 1.18 -9.56
CA LYS A 68 -22.72 1.08 -10.22
C LYS A 68 -23.47 -0.11 -9.64
N ASN A 69 -24.59 0.15 -8.98
CA ASN A 69 -25.56 -0.88 -8.66
C ASN A 69 -26.86 -0.62 -9.45
N ASN A 70 -27.79 -1.56 -9.41
CA ASN A 70 -29.04 -1.47 -10.22
C ASN A 70 -29.95 -0.28 -9.86
N ILE A 71 -29.65 0.46 -8.80
CA ILE A 71 -30.54 1.51 -8.26
C ILE A 71 -29.85 2.88 -8.24
N SER A 72 -28.53 2.91 -8.03
CA SER A 72 -27.78 4.17 -7.86
C SER A 72 -26.33 4.03 -8.33
N SER A 73 -25.73 5.15 -8.67
CA SER A 73 -24.28 5.28 -8.87
C SER A 73 -23.73 6.18 -7.76
N LYS A 74 -22.69 5.73 -7.07
CA LYS A 74 -21.94 6.55 -6.12
C LYS A 74 -20.54 6.79 -6.69
N GLU A 75 -20.17 8.05 -6.80
CA GLU A 75 -18.87 8.48 -7.25
C GLU A 75 -18.11 9.14 -6.10
N LEU A 76 -16.81 8.83 -6.01
CA LEU A 76 -15.85 9.46 -5.10
C LEU A 76 -14.70 10.04 -5.89
N ILE A 77 -14.32 11.27 -5.58
CA ILE A 77 -13.16 11.93 -6.14
C ILE A 77 -12.01 11.87 -5.13
N LEU A 78 -10.89 11.29 -5.54
CA LEU A 78 -9.74 11.05 -4.67
C LEU A 78 -8.46 11.56 -5.33
N GLY A 79 -7.80 12.50 -4.67
CA GLY A 79 -6.53 13.07 -5.12
C GLY A 79 -5.30 12.42 -4.49
N LYS A 80 -4.14 12.94 -4.80
CA LYS A 80 -2.85 12.50 -4.24
C LYS A 80 -2.88 12.43 -2.71
N GLY A 81 -2.45 11.30 -2.16
CA GLY A 81 -2.40 11.05 -0.71
C GLY A 81 -3.66 10.40 -0.14
N PHE A 82 -4.65 10.12 -0.96
CA PHE A 82 -5.81 9.32 -0.54
C PHE A 82 -5.51 7.83 -0.64
N ALA A 83 -5.93 7.09 0.39
CA ALA A 83 -6.05 5.64 0.38
C ALA A 83 -7.52 5.25 0.24
N PHE A 84 -7.80 4.08 -0.34
CA PHE A 84 -9.16 3.56 -0.48
C PHE A 84 -9.19 2.03 -0.45
N LEU A 85 -10.34 1.48 -0.02
CA LEU A 85 -10.60 0.05 0.01
C LEU A 85 -11.74 -0.29 -0.95
N ILE A 86 -11.52 -1.26 -1.83
CA ILE A 86 -12.56 -1.93 -2.61
C ILE A 86 -12.82 -3.30 -1.96
N PRO A 87 -13.96 -3.49 -1.27
CA PRO A 87 -14.27 -4.75 -0.61
C PRO A 87 -14.43 -5.92 -1.60
N GLU A 88 -14.43 -7.14 -1.05
CA GLU A 88 -14.75 -8.34 -1.82
C GLU A 88 -16.11 -8.19 -2.53
N LYS A 89 -16.20 -8.67 -3.76
CA LYS A 89 -17.44 -8.71 -4.57
C LYS A 89 -18.02 -7.35 -4.96
N ILE A 90 -17.34 -6.26 -4.66
CA ILE A 90 -17.71 -4.93 -5.09
C ILE A 90 -16.97 -4.61 -6.38
N GLU A 91 -17.71 -4.44 -7.46
CA GLU A 91 -17.17 -3.94 -8.73
C GLU A 91 -17.13 -2.42 -8.70
N CYS A 92 -15.98 -1.87 -9.07
CA CYS A 92 -15.74 -0.44 -9.06
C CYS A 92 -15.04 -0.03 -10.36
N GLU A 93 -15.55 0.99 -11.03
CA GLU A 93 -14.87 1.65 -12.12
C GLU A 93 -13.94 2.73 -11.56
N VAL A 94 -12.68 2.74 -12.04
CA VAL A 94 -11.71 3.80 -11.72
C VAL A 94 -11.30 4.51 -13.01
N ALA A 95 -11.30 5.83 -12.97
CA ALA A 95 -10.91 6.67 -14.10
C ALA A 95 -9.96 7.78 -13.66
N ASN A 96 -9.05 8.16 -14.54
CA ASN A 96 -8.27 9.39 -14.40
C ASN A 96 -9.18 10.59 -14.70
N ILE A 97 -9.15 11.58 -13.82
CA ILE A 97 -9.80 12.88 -14.02
C ILE A 97 -8.80 14.04 -13.97
N ASP A 98 -7.51 13.74 -13.79
CA ASP A 98 -6.43 14.70 -13.89
C ASP A 98 -6.14 15.08 -15.36
N PHE A 99 -5.52 16.23 -15.57
CA PHE A 99 -5.17 16.73 -16.89
C PHE A 99 -4.26 15.78 -17.69
N ASP A 100 -3.30 15.13 -17.01
CA ASP A 100 -2.35 14.23 -17.66
C ASP A 100 -2.64 12.77 -17.36
N HIS A 101 -2.24 12.28 -16.20
CA HIS A 101 -2.43 10.90 -15.78
C HIS A 101 -2.45 10.78 -14.27
N SER A 102 -3.06 9.71 -13.78
CA SER A 102 -2.99 9.33 -12.38
C SER A 102 -2.18 8.05 -12.19
N THR A 103 -1.46 7.98 -11.08
CA THR A 103 -0.66 6.81 -10.71
C THR A 103 -1.08 6.32 -9.34
N LEU A 104 -1.42 5.03 -9.26
CA LEU A 104 -1.85 4.40 -8.02
C LEU A 104 -0.94 3.23 -7.67
N LEU A 105 -0.64 3.10 -6.37
CA LEU A 105 -0.14 1.84 -5.84
C LEU A 105 -1.33 0.99 -5.41
N MET A 106 -1.41 -0.22 -5.94
CA MET A 106 -2.51 -1.16 -5.69
C MET A 106 -2.02 -2.39 -4.98
N ILE A 107 -2.77 -2.81 -3.96
CA ILE A 107 -2.57 -4.09 -3.27
C ILE A 107 -3.83 -4.95 -3.44
N LYS A 108 -3.64 -6.21 -3.79
CA LYS A 108 -4.70 -7.23 -3.80
C LYS A 108 -4.41 -8.28 -2.73
N SER A 109 -5.40 -8.64 -1.92
CA SER A 109 -5.32 -9.71 -0.91
C SER A 109 -6.68 -10.39 -0.71
N PRO A 110 -6.72 -11.74 -0.62
CA PRO A 110 -5.66 -12.69 -0.94
C PRO A 110 -5.30 -12.68 -2.43
N GLN A 111 -4.13 -13.21 -2.78
CA GLN A 111 -3.68 -13.28 -4.18
C GLN A 111 -4.64 -14.09 -5.05
N THR A 112 -5.08 -15.26 -4.54
CA THR A 112 -6.00 -16.16 -5.23
C THR A 112 -7.25 -16.39 -4.40
N GLU A 113 -8.38 -16.72 -5.04
CA GLU A 113 -9.64 -17.02 -4.37
C GLU A 113 -9.64 -18.32 -3.54
N SER A 114 -8.69 -19.20 -3.79
CA SER A 114 -8.49 -20.45 -3.05
C SER A 114 -7.72 -20.26 -1.74
N HIS A 115 -7.03 -19.13 -1.58
CA HIS A 115 -6.24 -18.85 -0.38
C HIS A 115 -7.16 -18.58 0.82
N LYS A 116 -7.02 -19.38 1.87
CA LYS A 116 -7.79 -19.26 3.10
C LYS A 116 -7.01 -18.42 4.12
N LEU A 117 -7.16 -17.12 4.06
CA LEU A 117 -6.63 -16.24 5.09
C LEU A 117 -7.58 -16.12 6.27
N LYS A 118 -7.02 -16.00 7.47
CA LYS A 118 -7.79 -15.61 8.66
C LYS A 118 -8.28 -14.17 8.47
N LYS A 119 -9.60 -14.00 8.51
CA LYS A 119 -10.21 -12.67 8.42
C LYS A 119 -10.13 -11.98 9.77
N ALA A 120 -9.71 -10.71 9.75
CA ALA A 120 -9.86 -9.85 10.90
C ALA A 120 -11.35 -9.61 11.20
N LYS A 121 -11.66 -9.35 12.47
CA LYS A 121 -12.98 -8.86 12.86
C LYS A 121 -13.10 -7.42 12.37
N VAL A 122 -14.08 -7.19 11.51
CA VAL A 122 -14.34 -5.89 10.90
C VAL A 122 -15.54 -5.27 11.59
N GLU A 123 -15.44 -4.02 11.97
CA GLU A 123 -16.57 -3.25 12.46
C GLU A 123 -17.59 -3.00 11.34
N LYS A 124 -18.86 -2.74 11.74
CA LYS A 124 -19.93 -2.49 10.77
C LYS A 124 -19.64 -1.20 10.00
N GLN A 125 -19.35 -1.31 8.71
CA GLN A 125 -19.05 -0.17 7.87
C GLN A 125 -20.31 0.60 7.48
N SER A 126 -20.22 1.91 7.54
CA SER A 126 -21.24 2.83 7.01
C SER A 126 -21.02 3.15 5.52
N GLU A 127 -19.81 2.98 5.01
CA GLU A 127 -19.43 3.32 3.63
C GLU A 127 -19.17 2.09 2.79
N ILE A 128 -19.63 2.12 1.53
CA ILE A 128 -19.42 1.04 0.57
C ILE A 128 -17.97 1.02 0.10
N LEU A 129 -17.35 2.21 -0.08
CA LEU A 129 -15.94 2.39 -0.38
C LEU A 129 -15.27 3.22 0.70
N PRO A 130 -14.71 2.59 1.73
CA PRO A 130 -13.90 3.30 2.72
C PRO A 130 -12.70 3.99 2.06
N HIS A 131 -12.48 5.24 2.43
CA HIS A 131 -11.36 6.03 1.93
C HIS A 131 -10.82 6.96 3.01
N VAL A 132 -9.54 7.29 2.92
CA VAL A 132 -8.81 8.02 3.96
C VAL A 132 -7.88 9.04 3.31
N ASP A 133 -7.97 10.29 3.74
CA ASP A 133 -7.00 11.33 3.43
C ASP A 133 -5.83 11.26 4.43
N LYS A 134 -4.60 11.06 3.95
CA LYS A 134 -3.40 11.00 4.80
C LYS A 134 -3.22 12.24 5.69
N ASN A 135 -3.70 13.39 5.23
CA ASN A 135 -3.55 14.65 5.95
C ASN A 135 -4.50 14.77 7.16
N LYS A 136 -5.57 13.97 7.18
CA LYS A 136 -6.53 13.90 8.29
C LYS A 136 -6.17 12.83 9.32
N GLN A 137 -5.15 12.01 9.05
CA GLN A 137 -4.74 10.95 9.97
C GLN A 137 -3.77 11.45 11.03
N THR A 138 -3.94 10.95 12.25
CA THR A 138 -3.09 11.26 13.40
C THR A 138 -1.72 10.60 13.24
N ASN A 139 -0.67 11.31 13.63
CA ASN A 139 0.67 10.75 13.77
C ASN A 139 0.71 9.87 15.04
N LEU A 140 0.99 8.59 14.85
CA LEU A 140 1.17 7.63 15.93
C LEU A 140 2.67 7.36 16.13
N PRO A 141 3.17 7.35 17.36
CA PRO A 141 4.60 7.15 17.62
C PRO A 141 5.03 5.72 17.25
N ALA A 142 6.23 5.59 16.67
CA ALA A 142 6.88 4.31 16.35
C ALA A 142 8.27 4.19 16.98
N GLY A 143 8.55 4.97 18.02
CA GLY A 143 9.84 5.14 18.67
C GLY A 143 10.45 6.50 18.36
N GLU A 144 11.69 6.74 18.80
CA GLU A 144 12.40 8.00 18.58
C GLU A 144 12.49 8.33 17.08
N ASP A 145 12.17 9.58 16.72
CA ASP A 145 12.25 10.12 15.37
C ASP A 145 11.52 9.33 14.27
N ARG A 146 10.57 8.47 14.66
CA ARG A 146 9.70 7.72 13.76
C ARG A 146 8.24 7.85 14.18
N TYR A 147 7.37 7.92 13.19
CA TYR A 147 5.94 7.87 13.40
C TYR A 147 5.26 7.22 12.20
N PHE A 148 4.03 6.84 12.37
CA PHE A 148 3.21 6.30 11.28
C PHE A 148 1.80 6.86 11.33
N LYS A 149 1.08 6.70 10.23
CA LYS A 149 -0.34 7.00 10.09
C LYS A 149 -1.05 5.76 9.59
N LEU A 150 -2.07 5.30 10.29
CA LEU A 150 -2.95 4.26 9.77
C LEU A 150 -3.78 4.81 8.63
N LEU A 151 -3.92 4.04 7.56
CA LEU A 151 -4.74 4.39 6.41
C LEU A 151 -5.94 3.45 6.29
N ILE A 152 -5.70 2.20 5.91
CA ILE A 152 -6.73 1.19 5.74
C ILE A 152 -6.38 -0.01 6.63
N ASP A 153 -7.24 -0.30 7.58
CA ASP A 153 -7.11 -1.38 8.55
C ASP A 153 -8.48 -2.03 8.84
N PRO A 154 -8.62 -2.93 9.83
CA PRO A 154 -9.91 -3.52 10.18
C PRO A 154 -10.99 -2.52 10.62
N GLU A 155 -10.64 -1.37 11.20
CA GLU A 155 -11.62 -0.33 11.55
C GLU A 155 -12.21 0.32 10.30
N TYR A 156 -11.40 0.44 9.23
CA TYR A 156 -11.85 0.86 7.90
C TYR A 156 -12.39 -0.28 7.03
N GLY A 157 -12.49 -1.50 7.59
CA GLY A 157 -13.12 -2.65 6.95
C GLY A 157 -12.22 -3.58 6.19
N SER A 158 -10.94 -3.43 6.30
CA SER A 158 -10.00 -4.37 5.73
C SER A 158 -10.07 -5.70 6.49
N LYS A 159 -10.32 -6.79 5.77
CA LYS A 159 -10.41 -8.13 6.37
C LYS A 159 -9.07 -8.82 6.48
N TYR A 160 -8.09 -8.44 5.66
CA TYR A 160 -6.88 -9.22 5.47
C TYR A 160 -5.60 -8.46 5.77
N VAL A 161 -5.58 -7.15 5.57
CA VAL A 161 -4.34 -6.38 5.59
C VAL A 161 -4.50 -5.08 6.37
N THR A 162 -3.36 -4.56 6.84
CA THR A 162 -3.24 -3.18 7.33
C THR A 162 -2.32 -2.41 6.40
N GLN A 163 -2.76 -1.22 5.99
CA GLN A 163 -1.99 -0.24 5.22
C GLN A 163 -1.67 0.97 6.09
N PHE A 164 -0.43 1.42 6.07
CA PHE A 164 0.03 2.58 6.82
C PHE A 164 1.09 3.38 6.06
N LEU A 165 1.22 4.64 6.42
CA LEU A 165 2.38 5.47 6.06
C LEU A 165 3.38 5.47 7.20
N GLY A 166 4.63 5.17 6.91
CA GLY A 166 5.74 5.29 7.84
C GLY A 166 6.62 6.48 7.50
N PHE A 167 7.12 7.14 8.54
CA PHE A 167 8.00 8.30 8.43
C PHE A 167 9.23 8.09 9.32
N ILE A 168 10.41 8.17 8.71
CA ILE A 168 11.70 8.03 9.40
C ILE A 168 12.47 9.31 9.19
N LYS A 169 12.75 10.02 10.31
CA LYS A 169 13.61 11.21 10.32
C LYS A 169 15.08 10.79 10.21
N LYS A 170 15.99 11.56 10.80
CA LYS A 170 17.43 11.28 10.78
C LYS A 170 17.82 10.16 11.73
N ILE A 171 17.37 8.92 11.49
CA ILE A 171 17.71 7.79 12.39
C ILE A 171 17.74 6.46 11.64
N LYS A 172 18.47 5.51 12.22
CA LYS A 172 18.30 4.10 11.91
C LYS A 172 17.18 3.56 12.78
N ALA A 173 16.13 2.99 12.15
CA ALA A 173 15.16 2.21 12.89
C ALA A 173 15.91 1.08 13.67
N PRO A 174 15.47 0.64 14.84
CA PRO A 174 16.02 -0.55 15.47
C PRO A 174 15.80 -1.77 14.56
N PHE A 175 16.67 -2.78 14.67
CA PHE A 175 16.40 -4.06 14.05
C PHE A 175 15.17 -4.68 14.68
N HIS A 176 14.29 -5.18 13.83
CA HIS A 176 13.07 -5.87 14.26
C HIS A 176 12.65 -6.92 13.24
N GLU A 177 11.78 -7.78 13.66
CA GLU A 177 11.12 -8.78 12.82
C GLU A 177 9.63 -8.85 13.14
N HIS A 178 8.84 -9.34 12.22
CA HIS A 178 7.43 -9.59 12.42
C HIS A 178 7.01 -10.98 11.92
N THR A 179 5.89 -11.48 12.43
CA THR A 179 5.35 -12.79 12.08
C THR A 179 4.47 -12.76 10.82
N TYR A 180 4.26 -11.58 10.24
CA TYR A 180 3.49 -11.35 9.03
C TYR A 180 4.42 -11.05 7.84
N GLU A 181 3.89 -11.20 6.64
CA GLU A 181 4.58 -10.70 5.44
C GLU A 181 4.26 -9.22 5.21
N GLU A 182 5.22 -8.47 4.72
CA GLU A 182 5.07 -7.06 4.46
C GLU A 182 5.59 -6.69 3.06
N VAL A 183 4.88 -5.79 2.40
CA VAL A 183 5.34 -5.10 1.21
C VAL A 183 5.44 -3.61 1.49
N ILE A 184 6.60 -3.02 1.19
CA ILE A 184 6.87 -1.60 1.40
C ILE A 184 7.08 -0.93 0.04
N PHE A 185 6.60 0.30 -0.10
CA PHE A 185 6.90 1.17 -1.24
C PHE A 185 7.45 2.50 -0.74
N ILE A 186 8.61 2.91 -1.24
CA ILE A 186 9.22 4.20 -0.87
C ILE A 186 8.55 5.31 -1.68
N ILE A 187 7.79 6.18 -0.98
CA ILE A 187 7.06 7.29 -1.59
C ILE A 187 7.97 8.49 -1.81
N LYS A 188 8.88 8.75 -0.85
CA LYS A 188 9.75 9.93 -0.91
C LYS A 188 11.03 9.69 -0.11
N GLY A 189 12.13 10.26 -0.59
CA GLY A 189 13.43 10.19 0.07
C GLY A 189 14.28 9.02 -0.40
N GLU A 190 15.43 8.86 0.23
CA GLU A 190 16.39 7.79 -0.01
C GLU A 190 16.99 7.28 1.29
N GLY A 191 17.42 6.03 1.30
CA GLY A 191 17.92 5.40 2.51
C GLY A 191 18.64 4.08 2.23
N ILE A 192 18.76 3.28 3.27
CA ILE A 192 19.27 1.92 3.22
C ILE A 192 18.30 0.99 3.93
N ILE A 193 18.01 -0.16 3.33
CA ILE A 193 17.46 -1.30 4.02
C ILE A 193 18.59 -2.24 4.43
N HIS A 194 18.55 -2.68 5.70
CA HIS A 194 19.43 -3.70 6.24
C HIS A 194 18.60 -4.95 6.55
N TYR A 195 19.06 -6.12 6.11
CA TYR A 195 18.39 -7.41 6.36
C TYR A 195 19.43 -8.55 6.43
N GLY A 196 19.42 -9.29 7.54
CA GLY A 196 20.51 -10.20 7.84
C GLY A 196 21.86 -9.47 7.81
N GLU A 197 22.83 -10.01 7.06
CA GLU A 197 24.15 -9.39 6.84
C GLU A 197 24.21 -8.47 5.62
N LYS A 198 23.08 -8.31 4.91
CA LYS A 198 23.00 -7.54 3.68
C LYS A 198 22.46 -6.14 3.92
N GLN A 199 22.81 -5.25 3.00
CA GLN A 199 22.23 -3.92 2.91
C GLN A 199 22.08 -3.49 1.45
N GLU A 200 21.01 -2.76 1.16
CA GLU A 200 20.75 -2.22 -0.17
C GLU A 200 20.24 -0.78 -0.10
N LYS A 201 20.63 0.03 -1.08
CA LYS A 201 20.13 1.40 -1.22
C LYS A 201 18.68 1.37 -1.67
N ILE A 202 17.86 2.20 -1.04
CA ILE A 202 16.46 2.40 -1.41
C ILE A 202 16.20 3.88 -1.68
N LYS A 203 15.29 4.14 -2.59
CA LYS A 203 14.88 5.50 -2.97
C LYS A 203 13.42 5.49 -3.41
N GLU A 204 12.89 6.67 -3.67
CA GLU A 204 11.57 6.84 -4.25
C GLU A 204 11.33 5.87 -5.43
N GLY A 205 10.20 5.17 -5.42
CA GLY A 205 9.85 4.13 -6.37
C GLY A 205 10.45 2.74 -6.07
N THR A 206 11.15 2.55 -4.95
CA THR A 206 11.60 1.21 -4.53
C THR A 206 10.47 0.46 -3.85
N SER A 207 10.21 -0.77 -4.30
CA SER A 207 9.36 -1.75 -3.62
C SER A 207 10.20 -2.80 -2.91
N ILE A 208 9.79 -3.20 -1.72
CA ILE A 208 10.47 -4.18 -0.87
C ILE A 208 9.46 -5.21 -0.41
N TYR A 209 9.78 -6.49 -0.54
CA TYR A 209 9.05 -7.58 0.09
C TYR A 209 9.87 -8.15 1.25
N LEU A 210 9.24 -8.25 2.41
CA LEU A 210 9.77 -8.81 3.64
C LEU A 210 8.96 -10.05 4.04
N PRO A 211 9.54 -11.25 3.91
CA PRO A 211 8.93 -12.47 4.44
C PRO A 211 8.81 -12.44 5.96
N PRO A 212 7.87 -13.19 6.55
CA PRO A 212 7.80 -13.36 8.01
C PRO A 212 9.14 -13.79 8.61
N GLY A 213 9.46 -13.30 9.82
CA GLY A 213 10.71 -13.59 10.53
C GLY A 213 11.96 -12.96 9.92
N THR A 214 11.82 -12.04 8.98
CA THR A 214 12.97 -11.33 8.42
C THR A 214 13.44 -10.24 9.38
N MET A 215 14.63 -10.42 9.98
CA MET A 215 15.29 -9.37 10.78
C MET A 215 15.75 -8.25 9.86
N HIS A 216 15.18 -7.06 10.01
CA HIS A 216 15.47 -5.92 9.15
C HIS A 216 15.37 -4.57 9.88
N ARG A 217 15.87 -3.54 9.22
CA ARG A 217 15.64 -2.14 9.58
C ARG A 217 15.78 -1.23 8.37
N LEU A 218 15.14 -0.08 8.44
CA LEU A 218 15.33 1.02 7.49
C LEU A 218 16.17 2.13 8.12
N GLU A 219 17.02 2.74 7.32
CA GLU A 219 17.86 3.87 7.66
C GLU A 219 17.62 5.00 6.69
N ASN A 220 17.24 6.18 7.17
CA ASN A 220 17.20 7.40 6.37
C ASN A 220 18.61 7.98 6.23
N LYS A 221 19.02 8.32 5.02
CA LYS A 221 20.33 8.90 4.72
C LYS A 221 20.36 10.42 4.67
N HIS A 222 19.21 11.08 4.75
CA HIS A 222 19.11 12.52 4.75
C HIS A 222 19.01 13.12 6.14
N ASP A 223 19.71 14.25 6.34
CA ASP A 223 19.70 14.98 7.61
C ASP A 223 18.44 15.83 7.81
N THR A 224 17.81 16.27 6.74
CA THR A 224 16.72 17.25 6.77
C THR A 224 15.40 16.73 6.20
N ASN A 225 15.42 15.71 5.36
CA ASN A 225 14.25 15.17 4.71
C ASN A 225 13.87 13.82 5.31
N GLU A 226 12.59 13.62 5.58
CA GLU A 226 12.07 12.34 6.05
C GLU A 226 12.05 11.31 4.90
N LEU A 227 12.33 10.06 5.25
CA LEU A 227 12.04 8.91 4.41
C LEU A 227 10.57 8.55 4.62
N GLU A 228 9.73 8.72 3.60
CA GLU A 228 8.29 8.39 3.61
C GLU A 228 8.07 7.07 2.87
N LEU A 229 7.41 6.13 3.51
CA LEU A 229 7.08 4.82 2.96
C LEU A 229 5.61 4.48 3.13
N LEU A 230 5.08 3.68 2.22
CA LEU A 230 3.78 3.01 2.35
C LEU A 230 4.02 1.53 2.64
N GLY A 231 3.65 1.08 3.83
CA GLY A 231 3.70 -0.32 4.24
C GLY A 231 2.32 -0.96 4.15
N VAL A 232 2.29 -2.22 3.71
CA VAL A 232 1.10 -3.08 3.77
C VAL A 232 1.51 -4.46 4.21
N PHE A 233 0.88 -4.96 5.25
CA PHE A 233 1.17 -6.29 5.77
C PHE A 233 -0.06 -7.17 5.91
N CYS A 234 0.16 -8.48 5.87
CA CYS A 234 -0.83 -9.55 5.97
C CYS A 234 -0.33 -10.65 6.93
N PRO A 235 -1.16 -11.12 7.89
CA PRO A 235 -2.54 -10.70 8.15
C PRO A 235 -2.62 -9.31 8.79
N ALA A 236 -3.85 -8.73 8.79
CA ALA A 236 -4.11 -7.44 9.41
C ALA A 236 -3.80 -7.45 10.91
N GLY A 237 -3.25 -6.35 11.41
CA GLY A 237 -2.86 -6.14 12.80
C GLY A 237 -2.39 -4.71 13.03
N SER A 238 -1.56 -4.49 14.04
CA SER A 238 -0.96 -3.18 14.33
C SER A 238 0.47 -3.11 13.83
N PRO A 239 0.92 -2.00 13.21
CA PRO A 239 2.34 -1.77 12.90
C PRO A 239 3.24 -1.70 14.14
N ALA A 240 2.64 -1.54 15.33
CA ALA A 240 3.36 -1.57 16.61
C ALA A 240 3.63 -3.00 17.11
N ASP A 241 2.96 -4.03 16.54
CA ASP A 241 3.13 -5.44 16.91
C ASP A 241 4.38 -6.01 16.23
N LYS A 242 5.54 -5.75 16.80
CA LYS A 242 6.84 -6.21 16.30
C LYS A 242 7.76 -6.63 17.45
N ASN A 243 8.64 -7.58 17.15
CA ASN A 243 9.70 -7.99 18.08
C ASN A 243 10.95 -7.16 17.78
N GLU A 244 11.25 -6.19 18.63
CA GLU A 244 12.50 -5.40 18.56
C GLU A 244 13.63 -6.14 19.30
N ARG A 245 14.85 -6.09 18.75
CA ARG A 245 16.09 -6.58 19.37
C ARG A 245 17.16 -5.51 19.36
#